data_85a092b64572fb7258beb4c35efd5945
#
_entry.id   85a092b64572fb7258beb4c35efd5945
#
_cell.length_a   1.000
_cell.length_b   1.000
_cell.length_c   1.000
_cell.angle_alpha   90.00
_cell.angle_beta   90.00
_cell.angle_gamma   90.00
#
_symmetry.space_group_name_H-M   'P 1'
#
loop_
_entity.id
_entity.type
_entity.pdbx_description
1 polymer ?
#
loop_
_entity_poly.entity_id
_entity_poly.type
_entity_poly.pdbx_seq_one_letter_code
_entity_poly.pdbx_strand_id
1 'polypeptide(L)'
;MAIPCNVSAQNNDAPVAEAPSADYVAAIDKFLEVSGSKETMKGQFSVLMNALKNMLSNIPEDVFAKIEAKYRELFINRMVEFIAPTYKYYFTLEELKNCIAFYETDLGRKVAKVNPTLINDLGAFIMHGIIAELKSKGFDTKGL
;
A
#
# COMPACT_ATOMS: atom_id res chain seq x y z
N MET A 1 -5.51 -15.41 24.56
CA MET A 1 -4.62 -16.25 23.75
C MET A 1 -4.06 -15.37 22.63
N ALA A 2 -2.81 -14.98 22.72
CA ALA A 2 -2.16 -14.11 21.74
C ALA A 2 -1.63 -15.00 20.62
N ILE A 3 -2.05 -14.78 19.38
CA ILE A 3 -1.50 -15.43 18.20
C ILE A 3 -0.24 -14.65 17.83
N PRO A 4 0.97 -15.26 17.90
CA PRO A 4 2.16 -14.61 17.37
C PRO A 4 2.06 -14.61 15.83
N CYS A 5 1.91 -13.45 15.21
CA CYS A 5 2.17 -13.28 13.80
C CYS A 5 3.65 -13.47 13.54
N ASN A 6 4.05 -14.72 13.32
CA ASN A 6 5.37 -15.06 12.87
C ASN A 6 5.35 -15.01 11.34
N VAL A 7 5.59 -13.84 10.76
CA VAL A 7 5.91 -13.71 9.34
C VAL A 7 7.36 -14.16 9.20
N SER A 8 7.56 -15.44 8.88
CA SER A 8 8.87 -15.94 8.46
C SER A 8 9.22 -15.33 7.11
N ALA A 9 9.87 -14.18 7.13
CA ALA A 9 10.65 -13.72 5.99
C ALA A 9 11.86 -14.62 5.84
N GLN A 10 12.01 -15.23 4.69
CA GLN A 10 13.15 -16.06 4.34
C GLN A 10 14.44 -15.23 4.31
N ASN A 11 15.48 -15.83 4.88
CA ASN A 11 16.89 -15.47 4.91
C ASN A 11 17.32 -14.34 5.85
N ASN A 12 17.68 -14.79 7.04
CA ASN A 12 18.41 -14.09 8.07
C ASN A 12 19.90 -13.99 7.72
N ASP A 13 20.31 -12.82 7.26
CA ASP A 13 21.63 -12.23 7.49
C ASP A 13 21.60 -10.71 7.40
N ALA A 14 20.43 -10.10 7.60
CA ALA A 14 20.37 -8.67 7.84
C ALA A 14 20.85 -8.40 9.28
N PRO A 15 21.82 -7.51 9.49
CA PRO A 15 22.19 -7.07 10.83
C PRO A 15 20.94 -6.55 11.52
N VAL A 16 20.81 -6.82 12.82
CA VAL A 16 19.73 -6.27 13.66
C VAL A 16 19.79 -4.75 13.50
N ALA A 17 18.99 -4.23 12.58
CA ALA A 17 19.02 -2.82 12.27
C ALA A 17 18.48 -2.07 13.48
N GLU A 18 19.30 -1.20 14.05
CA GLU A 18 18.89 -0.25 15.07
C GLU A 18 17.57 0.41 14.66
N ALA A 19 16.61 0.51 15.58
CA ALA A 19 15.31 1.08 15.30
C ALA A 19 15.46 2.46 14.64
N PRO A 20 14.65 2.78 13.60
CA PRO A 20 14.73 4.08 12.95
C PRO A 20 14.54 5.23 13.96
N SER A 21 15.37 6.28 13.86
CA SER A 21 15.22 7.46 14.71
C SER A 21 13.93 8.20 14.42
N ALA A 22 13.47 9.02 15.35
CA ALA A 22 12.25 9.84 15.17
C ALA A 22 12.36 10.75 13.92
N ASP A 23 13.53 11.32 13.66
CA ASP A 23 13.78 12.14 12.47
C ASP A 23 13.67 11.34 11.17
N TYR A 24 14.14 10.09 11.19
CA TYR A 24 14.02 9.20 10.05
C TYR A 24 12.57 8.83 9.75
N VAL A 25 11.80 8.51 10.80
CA VAL A 25 10.36 8.21 10.69
C VAL A 25 9.59 9.42 10.16
N ALA A 26 9.89 10.62 10.66
CA ALA A 26 9.29 11.86 10.18
C ALA A 26 9.62 12.14 8.70
N ALA A 27 10.86 11.87 8.27
CA ALA A 27 11.26 12.01 6.89
C ALA A 27 10.51 11.03 5.96
N ILE A 28 10.31 9.78 6.39
CA ILE A 28 9.48 8.82 5.63
C ILE A 28 8.04 9.31 5.53
N ASP A 29 7.44 9.75 6.63
CA ASP A 29 6.05 10.24 6.61
C ASP A 29 5.89 11.38 5.61
N LYS A 30 6.80 12.35 5.64
CA LYS A 30 6.84 13.47 4.69
C LYS A 30 7.06 13.01 3.24
N PHE A 31 8.00 12.08 3.02
CA PHE A 31 8.25 11.52 1.69
C PHE A 31 7.02 10.83 1.12
N LEU A 32 6.33 10.01 1.90
CA LEU A 32 5.11 9.32 1.47
C LEU A 32 3.98 10.29 1.14
N GLU A 33 3.90 11.40 1.90
CA GLU A 33 2.92 12.46 1.63
C GLU A 33 3.21 13.16 0.30
N VAL A 34 4.42 13.70 0.11
CA VAL A 34 4.76 14.50 -1.09
C VAL A 34 4.84 13.66 -2.36
N SER A 35 5.16 12.37 -2.26
CA SER A 35 5.19 11.43 -3.40
C SER A 35 3.80 10.89 -3.77
N GLY A 36 2.76 11.14 -2.97
CA GLY A 36 1.42 10.55 -3.16
C GLY A 36 1.33 9.07 -2.76
N SER A 37 2.41 8.47 -2.28
CA SER A 37 2.46 7.06 -1.91
C SER A 37 1.54 6.74 -0.74
N LYS A 38 1.33 7.67 0.18
CA LYS A 38 0.45 7.51 1.34
C LYS A 38 -1.00 7.25 0.91
N GLU A 39 -1.51 8.01 -0.05
CA GLU A 39 -2.86 7.81 -0.59
C GLU A 39 -2.97 6.53 -1.41
N THR A 40 -1.94 6.19 -2.18
CA THR A 40 -1.88 4.92 -2.91
C THR A 40 -1.95 3.72 -1.95
N MET A 41 -1.21 3.74 -0.85
CA MET A 41 -1.24 2.68 0.17
C MET A 41 -2.60 2.57 0.85
N LYS A 42 -3.26 3.69 1.15
CA LYS A 42 -4.63 3.68 1.69
C LYS A 42 -5.63 3.06 0.70
N GLY A 43 -5.48 3.35 -0.58
CA GLY A 43 -6.28 2.72 -1.64
C GLY A 43 -6.07 1.21 -1.70
N GLN A 44 -4.83 0.75 -1.64
CA GLN A 44 -4.48 -0.67 -1.62
C GLN A 44 -5.06 -1.41 -0.39
N PHE A 45 -5.09 -0.76 0.77
CA PHE A 45 -5.75 -1.33 1.94
C PHE A 45 -7.24 -1.63 1.66
N SER A 46 -7.95 -0.70 1.04
CA SER A 46 -9.37 -0.88 0.71
C SER A 46 -9.58 -2.02 -0.29
N VAL A 47 -8.72 -2.14 -1.31
CA VAL A 47 -8.75 -3.24 -2.28
C VAL A 47 -8.54 -4.58 -1.58
N LEU A 48 -7.54 -4.68 -0.69
CA LEU A 48 -7.27 -5.88 0.09
C LEU A 48 -8.44 -6.27 0.97
N MET A 49 -9.06 -5.31 1.68
CA MET A 49 -10.20 -5.59 2.55
C MET A 49 -11.41 -6.10 1.77
N ASN A 50 -11.69 -5.55 0.58
CA ASN A 50 -12.74 -6.05 -0.30
C ASN A 50 -12.47 -7.48 -0.79
N ALA A 51 -11.22 -7.78 -1.17
CA ALA A 51 -10.82 -9.12 -1.56
C ALA A 51 -11.00 -10.12 -0.41
N LEU A 52 -10.57 -9.76 0.80
CA LEU A 52 -10.74 -10.58 2.01
C LEU A 52 -12.23 -10.80 2.35
N LYS A 53 -13.06 -9.78 2.21
CA LYS A 53 -14.52 -9.90 2.44
C LYS A 53 -15.12 -10.93 1.48
N ASN A 54 -14.72 -10.93 0.23
CA ASN A 54 -15.21 -11.90 -0.75
C ASN A 54 -14.71 -13.33 -0.47
N MET A 55 -13.46 -13.48 -0.03
CA MET A 55 -12.87 -14.78 0.34
C MET A 55 -13.47 -15.35 1.63
N LEU A 56 -13.81 -14.50 2.57
CA LEU A 56 -14.32 -14.84 3.90
C LEU A 56 -15.85 -14.64 4.00
N SER A 57 -16.57 -15.03 2.96
CA SER A 57 -18.03 -14.83 2.83
C SER A 57 -18.85 -15.53 3.93
N ASN A 58 -18.26 -16.45 4.69
CA ASN A 58 -18.87 -17.11 5.85
C ASN A 58 -18.80 -16.26 7.13
N ILE A 59 -18.09 -15.14 7.14
CA ILE A 59 -18.01 -14.25 8.29
C ILE A 59 -19.19 -13.27 8.24
N PRO A 60 -19.96 -13.10 9.34
CA PRO A 60 -21.03 -12.11 9.40
C PRO A 60 -20.50 -10.69 9.09
N GLU A 61 -21.29 -9.94 8.32
CA GLU A 61 -20.88 -8.63 7.83
C GLU A 61 -20.55 -7.63 8.94
N ASP A 62 -21.32 -7.65 10.04
CA ASP A 62 -21.08 -6.79 11.21
C ASP A 62 -19.77 -7.11 11.93
N VAL A 63 -19.39 -8.39 11.95
CA VAL A 63 -18.09 -8.83 12.51
C VAL A 63 -16.95 -8.37 11.62
N PHE A 64 -17.08 -8.58 10.29
CA PHE A 64 -16.07 -8.16 9.33
C PHE A 64 -15.88 -6.63 9.36
N ALA A 65 -16.96 -5.86 9.40
CA ALA A 65 -16.90 -4.39 9.46
C ALA A 65 -16.16 -3.87 10.71
N LYS A 66 -16.34 -4.51 11.87
CA LYS A 66 -15.61 -4.16 13.09
C LYS A 66 -14.12 -4.46 12.97
N ILE A 67 -13.76 -5.60 12.36
CA ILE A 67 -12.37 -5.98 12.09
C ILE A 67 -11.75 -4.99 11.12
N GLU A 68 -12.43 -4.69 10.02
CA GLU A 68 -11.96 -3.72 9.03
C GLU A 68 -11.70 -2.35 9.65
N ALA A 69 -12.65 -1.82 10.43
CA ALA A 69 -12.50 -0.52 11.08
C ALA A 69 -11.26 -0.47 12.00
N LYS A 70 -11.06 -1.53 12.82
CA LYS A 70 -9.89 -1.65 13.68
C LYS A 70 -8.57 -1.68 12.92
N TYR A 71 -8.49 -2.49 11.86
CA TYR A 71 -7.25 -2.62 11.09
C TYR A 71 -6.99 -1.40 10.20
N ARG A 72 -8.04 -0.71 9.74
CA ARG A 72 -7.91 0.57 9.04
C ARG A 72 -7.28 1.64 9.94
N GLU A 73 -7.74 1.74 11.18
CA GLU A 73 -7.16 2.67 12.17
C GLU A 73 -5.70 2.34 12.45
N LEU A 74 -5.38 1.07 12.72
CA LEU A 74 -4.00 0.62 12.92
C LEU A 74 -3.12 0.91 11.71
N PHE A 75 -3.62 0.64 10.50
CA PHE A 75 -2.89 0.89 9.26
C PHE A 75 -2.60 2.39 9.08
N ILE A 76 -3.59 3.26 9.25
CA ILE A 76 -3.40 4.70 9.09
C ILE A 76 -2.41 5.26 10.12
N ASN A 77 -2.53 4.84 11.39
CA ASN A 77 -1.74 5.41 12.49
C ASN A 77 -0.32 4.85 12.57
N ARG A 78 -0.08 3.62 12.10
CA ARG A 78 1.18 2.92 12.27
C ARG A 78 1.87 2.50 10.97
N MET A 79 1.31 2.85 9.82
CA MET A 79 1.88 2.49 8.51
C MET A 79 3.36 2.86 8.39
N VAL A 80 3.71 4.08 8.79
CA VAL A 80 5.09 4.57 8.69
C VAL A 80 6.03 3.77 9.57
N GLU A 81 5.61 3.41 10.79
CA GLU A 81 6.41 2.57 11.70
C GLU A 81 6.70 1.20 11.10
N PHE A 82 5.73 0.59 10.41
CA PHE A 82 5.91 -0.72 9.79
C PHE A 82 6.86 -0.70 8.60
N ILE A 83 6.84 0.37 7.80
CA ILE A 83 7.68 0.45 6.60
C ILE A 83 9.06 1.07 6.86
N ALA A 84 9.23 1.80 7.96
CA ALA A 84 10.47 2.50 8.28
C ALA A 84 11.73 1.60 8.31
N PRO A 85 11.70 0.38 8.87
CA PRO A 85 12.85 -0.52 8.81
C PRO A 85 13.26 -0.89 7.37
N THR A 86 12.28 -1.13 6.49
CA THR A 86 12.52 -1.43 5.08
C THR A 86 13.16 -0.25 4.38
N TYR A 87 12.63 0.96 4.59
CA TYR A 87 13.22 2.17 4.01
C TYR A 87 14.65 2.42 4.52
N LYS A 88 14.92 2.21 5.82
CA LYS A 88 16.25 2.36 6.41
C LYS A 88 17.28 1.42 5.80
N TYR A 89 16.86 0.27 5.31
CA TYR A 89 17.74 -0.65 4.60
C TYR A 89 18.19 -0.11 3.23
N TYR A 90 17.31 0.60 2.52
CA TYR A 90 17.58 1.07 1.16
C TYR A 90 18.03 2.53 1.08
N PHE A 91 17.61 3.38 2.02
CA PHE A 91 17.81 4.82 1.95
C PHE A 91 18.41 5.37 3.24
N THR A 92 19.38 6.26 3.09
CA THR A 92 19.85 7.11 4.18
C THR A 92 18.86 8.26 4.41
N LEU A 93 18.96 8.93 5.58
CA LEU A 93 18.15 10.10 5.88
C LEU A 93 18.37 11.24 4.85
N GLU A 94 19.61 11.39 4.38
CA GLU A 94 19.98 12.42 3.40
C GLU A 94 19.34 12.13 2.04
N GLU A 95 19.33 10.88 1.59
CA GLU A 95 18.66 10.47 0.36
C GLU A 95 17.15 10.69 0.44
N LEU A 96 16.52 10.41 1.57
CA LEU A 96 15.08 10.71 1.78
C LEU A 96 14.82 12.22 1.69
N LYS A 97 15.66 13.06 2.30
CA LYS A 97 15.54 14.52 2.19
C LYS A 97 15.67 15.01 0.74
N ASN A 98 16.59 14.42 -0.02
CA ASN A 98 16.76 14.75 -1.44
C ASN A 98 15.54 14.33 -2.27
N CYS A 99 14.95 13.16 -1.98
CA CYS A 99 13.70 12.73 -2.59
C CYS A 99 12.55 13.68 -2.25
N ILE A 100 12.41 14.09 -0.99
CA ILE A 100 11.41 15.06 -0.56
C ILE A 100 11.56 16.36 -1.33
N ALA A 101 12.78 16.91 -1.38
CA ALA A 101 13.08 18.14 -2.11
C ALA A 101 12.70 18.04 -3.60
N PHE A 102 12.96 16.89 -4.25
CA PHE A 102 12.51 16.63 -5.62
C PHE A 102 10.99 16.70 -5.74
N TYR A 103 10.26 15.97 -4.90
CA TYR A 103 8.78 15.93 -4.97
C TYR A 103 8.12 17.26 -4.61
N GLU A 104 8.81 18.15 -3.91
CA GLU A 104 8.34 19.51 -3.63
C GLU A 104 8.56 20.48 -4.82
N THR A 105 9.26 20.08 -5.89
CA THR A 105 9.34 20.84 -7.15
C THR A 105 8.05 20.70 -7.97
N ASP A 106 7.85 21.60 -8.95
CA ASP A 106 6.72 21.48 -9.89
C ASP A 106 6.76 20.20 -10.70
N LEU A 107 7.95 19.75 -11.09
CA LEU A 107 8.14 18.49 -11.80
C LEU A 107 7.83 17.30 -10.91
N GLY A 108 8.34 17.30 -9.69
CA GLY A 108 8.10 16.23 -8.72
C GLY A 108 6.61 16.08 -8.39
N ARG A 109 5.89 17.19 -8.18
CA ARG A 109 4.43 17.19 -8.01
C ARG A 109 3.69 16.60 -9.20
N LYS A 110 4.13 16.89 -10.43
CA LYS A 110 3.56 16.27 -11.63
C LYS A 110 3.79 14.76 -11.65
N VAL A 111 4.99 14.31 -11.34
CA VAL A 111 5.34 12.88 -11.25
C VAL A 111 4.47 12.17 -10.21
N ALA A 112 4.36 12.73 -9.00
CA ALA A 112 3.52 12.18 -7.94
C ALA A 112 2.05 12.01 -8.36
N LYS A 113 1.52 12.95 -9.15
CA LYS A 113 0.14 12.91 -9.64
C LYS A 113 -0.08 11.92 -10.78
N VAL A 114 0.89 11.81 -11.69
CA VAL A 114 0.74 10.98 -12.90
C VAL A 114 0.86 9.49 -12.60
N ASN A 115 1.77 9.08 -11.72
CA ASN A 115 2.03 7.68 -11.45
C ASN A 115 0.79 6.89 -11.00
N PRO A 116 -0.01 7.35 -10.01
CA PRO A 116 -1.25 6.66 -9.64
C PRO A 116 -2.27 6.61 -10.79
N THR A 117 -2.37 7.65 -11.60
CA THR A 117 -3.26 7.71 -12.75
C THR A 117 -2.89 6.65 -13.78
N LEU A 118 -1.61 6.51 -14.11
CA LEU A 118 -1.13 5.48 -15.06
C LEU A 118 -1.44 4.07 -14.57
N ILE A 119 -1.29 3.79 -13.28
CA ILE A 119 -1.60 2.48 -12.71
C ILE A 119 -3.11 2.18 -12.85
N ASN A 120 -3.97 3.17 -12.56
CA ASN A 120 -5.41 3.02 -12.69
C ASN A 120 -5.84 2.82 -14.15
N ASP A 121 -5.29 3.61 -15.07
CA ASP A 121 -5.58 3.51 -16.52
C ASP A 121 -5.15 2.15 -17.08
N LEU A 122 -3.98 1.67 -16.68
CA LEU A 122 -3.50 0.33 -17.07
C LEU A 122 -4.41 -0.78 -16.51
N GLY A 123 -4.83 -0.66 -15.26
CA GLY A 123 -5.77 -1.58 -14.64
C GLY A 123 -7.10 -1.63 -15.38
N ALA A 124 -7.66 -0.47 -15.74
CA ALA A 124 -8.88 -0.38 -16.53
C ALA A 124 -8.72 -0.98 -17.92
N PHE A 125 -7.61 -0.72 -18.61
CA PHE A 125 -7.30 -1.30 -19.91
C PHE A 125 -7.25 -2.83 -19.87
N ILE A 126 -6.54 -3.41 -18.90
CA ILE A 126 -6.44 -4.86 -18.72
C ILE A 126 -7.82 -5.46 -18.42
N MET A 127 -8.58 -4.84 -17.52
CA MET A 127 -9.92 -5.33 -17.15
C MET A 127 -10.86 -5.34 -18.35
N HIS A 128 -10.90 -4.25 -19.11
CA HIS A 128 -11.70 -4.19 -20.35
C HIS A 128 -11.28 -5.24 -21.37
N GLY A 129 -9.98 -5.48 -21.52
CA GLY A 129 -9.45 -6.52 -22.41
C GLY A 129 -9.90 -7.92 -21.99
N ILE A 130 -9.80 -8.24 -20.69
CA ILE A 130 -10.24 -9.54 -20.14
C ILE A 130 -11.75 -9.73 -20.34
N ILE A 131 -12.55 -8.71 -20.03
CA ILE A 131 -14.01 -8.77 -20.19
C ILE A 131 -14.38 -9.00 -21.67
N ALA A 132 -13.74 -8.29 -22.58
CA ALA A 132 -13.97 -8.44 -24.02
C ALA A 132 -13.62 -9.87 -24.50
N GLU A 133 -12.49 -10.41 -24.04
CA GLU A 133 -12.07 -11.77 -24.38
C GLU A 133 -13.04 -12.83 -23.82
N LEU A 134 -13.48 -12.68 -22.57
CA LEU A 134 -14.48 -13.59 -21.96
C LEU A 134 -15.80 -13.57 -22.74
N LYS A 135 -16.28 -12.37 -23.10
CA LYS A 135 -17.49 -12.24 -23.94
C LYS A 135 -17.34 -12.92 -25.29
N SER A 136 -16.20 -12.76 -25.95
CA SER A 136 -15.92 -13.41 -27.25
C SER A 136 -15.97 -14.93 -27.16
N LYS A 137 -15.66 -15.50 -25.99
CA LYS A 137 -15.71 -16.95 -25.70
C LYS A 137 -17.08 -17.42 -25.17
N GLY A 138 -18.06 -16.53 -25.10
CA GLY A 138 -19.44 -16.87 -24.70
C GLY A 138 -19.68 -16.90 -23.19
N PHE A 139 -18.76 -16.38 -22.36
CA PHE A 139 -18.98 -16.26 -20.93
C PHE A 139 -19.88 -15.06 -20.59
N ASP A 140 -20.79 -15.24 -19.62
CA ASP A 140 -21.57 -14.12 -19.08
C ASP A 140 -20.68 -13.29 -18.15
N THR A 141 -20.57 -12.01 -18.45
CA THR A 141 -19.77 -11.05 -17.69
C THR A 141 -20.64 -10.00 -16.99
N LYS A 142 -21.97 -10.26 -16.88
CA LYS A 142 -22.87 -9.38 -16.13
C LYS A 142 -22.54 -9.50 -14.65
N GLY A 143 -22.02 -8.44 -14.06
CA GLY A 143 -21.66 -8.37 -12.65
C GLY A 143 -20.15 -8.32 -12.36
N LEU A 144 -19.31 -8.26 -13.39
CA LEU A 144 -17.87 -7.97 -13.26
C LEU A 144 -17.57 -6.48 -13.33
#